data_b774e63ab63f5409dca387510ae72b51
#
_entry.id   b774e63ab63f5409dca387510ae72b51
#
_cell.length_a   1.000
_cell.length_b   1.000
_cell.length_c   1.000
_cell.angle_alpha   90.00
_cell.angle_beta   90.00
_cell.angle_gamma   90.00
#
_symmetry.space_group_name_H-M   'P 1'
#
loop_
_entity.id
_entity.type
_entity.pdbx_description
1 polymer ?
#
loop_
_entity_poly.entity_id
_entity_poly.type
_entity_poly.pdbx_seq_one_letter_code
_entity_poly.pdbx_strand_id
1 'polypeptide(L)'
;MLTIKNSLASALEKLSSLSDSAQLDCELLLCAVLNKPRAYLLTWPDTELTDEQLSNFNLMLERRINGEPIAHIIGERGFWSLNLKVTTDTLIPRPDTERLVELALEIIPENAQWNILDLGTGTGAIALSLAKENPACSVIATDQSAAALEVAEQNAKLNQVSNIQFIQSDWFSALNNADKKKFEMIVSNPPYIKEHDPHLNQGDVRFEPLSALTSGADGLDDIRIIIEHSKEYLGHNGVLLIEHGYDQANQVCELLRAANFFQVTDFNDDSGNPRVAIGYYNESLIN
;
A
#
# COMPACT_ATOMS: atom_id res chain seq x y z
N MET A 1 29.35 -28.08 -6.65
CA MET A 1 28.19 -27.10 -6.75
C MET A 1 27.60 -26.90 -5.35
N LEU A 2 27.06 -25.73 -5.03
CA LEU A 2 26.46 -25.48 -3.73
C LEU A 2 24.99 -25.90 -3.77
N THR A 3 24.52 -26.56 -2.70
CA THR A 3 23.11 -26.95 -2.56
C THR A 3 22.28 -25.77 -2.05
N ILE A 4 20.93 -25.84 -2.18
CA ILE A 4 19.98 -24.89 -1.60
C ILE A 4 20.31 -24.63 -0.12
N LYS A 5 20.43 -25.70 0.68
CA LYS A 5 20.74 -25.62 2.11
C LYS A 5 22.05 -24.88 2.40
N ASN A 6 23.11 -25.20 1.68
CA ASN A 6 24.41 -24.58 1.93
C ASN A 6 24.46 -23.12 1.47
N SER A 7 23.76 -22.77 0.37
CA SER A 7 23.64 -21.41 -0.12
C SER A 7 22.85 -20.54 0.85
N LEU A 8 21.73 -21.04 1.40
CA LEU A 8 20.96 -20.35 2.42
C LEU A 8 21.74 -20.15 3.72
N ALA A 9 22.49 -21.18 4.18
CA ALA A 9 23.29 -21.05 5.39
C ALA A 9 24.38 -19.99 5.24
N SER A 10 25.09 -19.97 4.10
CA SER A 10 26.13 -18.96 3.83
C SER A 10 25.53 -17.55 3.70
N ALA A 11 24.34 -17.40 3.09
CA ALA A 11 23.66 -16.13 2.98
C ALA A 11 23.19 -15.61 4.35
N LEU A 12 22.66 -16.49 5.20
CA LEU A 12 22.21 -16.17 6.54
C LEU A 12 23.36 -15.64 7.43
N GLU A 13 24.54 -16.25 7.34
CA GLU A 13 25.73 -15.76 8.07
C GLU A 13 26.06 -14.30 7.73
N LYS A 14 25.88 -13.90 6.46
CA LYS A 14 26.16 -12.53 6.01
C LYS A 14 25.08 -11.53 6.38
N LEU A 15 23.82 -11.96 6.45
CA LEU A 15 22.67 -11.08 6.60
C LEU A 15 22.15 -10.98 8.06
N SER A 16 22.50 -11.95 8.92
CA SER A 16 21.92 -12.07 10.28
C SER A 16 22.16 -10.88 11.20
N SER A 17 23.22 -10.10 10.98
CA SER A 17 23.51 -8.89 11.75
C SER A 17 22.93 -7.61 11.12
N LEU A 18 22.33 -7.71 9.92
CA LEU A 18 21.88 -6.57 9.11
C LEU A 18 20.35 -6.53 8.92
N SER A 19 19.66 -7.64 9.16
CA SER A 19 18.21 -7.73 8.99
C SER A 19 17.60 -8.61 10.08
N ASP A 20 16.52 -8.11 10.71
CA ASP A 20 15.74 -8.86 11.69
C ASP A 20 14.97 -10.03 11.05
N SER A 21 14.78 -10.02 9.74
CA SER A 21 14.14 -11.06 8.92
C SER A 21 15.12 -11.83 8.04
N ALA A 22 16.41 -11.88 8.40
CA ALA A 22 17.49 -12.42 7.56
C ALA A 22 17.18 -13.80 6.93
N GLN A 23 16.60 -14.71 7.69
CA GLN A 23 16.24 -16.03 7.17
C GLN A 23 15.17 -15.96 6.08
N LEU A 24 14.10 -15.20 6.35
CA LEU A 24 13.01 -15.00 5.39
C LEU A 24 13.52 -14.28 4.13
N ASP A 25 14.35 -13.26 4.30
CA ASP A 25 14.96 -12.52 3.21
C ASP A 25 15.76 -13.43 2.28
N CYS A 26 16.65 -14.27 2.85
CA CYS A 26 17.44 -15.25 2.06
C CYS A 26 16.54 -16.25 1.32
N GLU A 27 15.51 -16.76 1.97
CA GLU A 27 14.56 -17.71 1.37
C GLU A 27 13.79 -17.05 0.21
N LEU A 28 13.29 -15.83 0.38
CA LEU A 28 12.57 -15.10 -0.67
C LEU A 28 13.45 -14.81 -1.90
N LEU A 29 14.69 -14.38 -1.68
CA LEU A 29 15.64 -14.14 -2.78
C LEU A 29 15.93 -15.43 -3.55
N LEU A 30 16.14 -16.54 -2.85
CA LEU A 30 16.39 -17.82 -3.52
C LEU A 30 15.14 -18.36 -4.24
N CYS A 31 13.95 -18.15 -3.66
CA CYS A 31 12.67 -18.48 -4.31
C CYS A 31 12.51 -17.72 -5.64
N ALA A 32 12.83 -16.42 -5.65
CA ALA A 32 12.78 -15.60 -6.85
C ALA A 32 13.72 -16.12 -7.94
N VAL A 33 14.97 -16.44 -7.59
CA VAL A 33 15.97 -16.99 -8.52
C VAL A 33 15.54 -18.34 -9.09
N LEU A 34 14.96 -19.20 -8.26
CA LEU A 34 14.53 -20.54 -8.66
C LEU A 34 13.15 -20.56 -9.34
N ASN A 35 12.39 -19.47 -9.23
CA ASN A 35 10.98 -19.41 -9.58
C ASN A 35 10.20 -20.58 -8.91
N LYS A 36 10.39 -20.74 -7.59
CA LYS A 36 9.80 -21.81 -6.78
C LYS A 36 9.24 -21.26 -5.45
N PRO A 37 8.16 -21.85 -4.92
CA PRO A 37 7.63 -21.46 -3.62
C PRO A 37 8.59 -21.88 -2.49
N ARG A 38 8.48 -21.26 -1.31
CA ARG A 38 9.29 -21.57 -0.12
C ARG A 38 9.24 -23.04 0.28
N ALA A 39 8.09 -23.70 0.11
CA ALA A 39 7.95 -25.14 0.37
C ALA A 39 8.95 -26.00 -0.43
N TYR A 40 9.34 -25.55 -1.63
CA TYR A 40 10.33 -26.24 -2.45
C TYR A 40 11.71 -26.27 -1.78
N LEU A 41 12.13 -25.16 -1.15
CA LEU A 41 13.42 -25.07 -0.47
C LEU A 41 13.52 -26.07 0.70
N LEU A 42 12.40 -26.25 1.41
CA LEU A 42 12.31 -27.18 2.55
C LEU A 42 12.22 -28.64 2.09
N THR A 43 11.56 -28.88 0.96
CA THR A 43 11.36 -30.26 0.44
C THR A 43 12.61 -30.78 -0.25
N TRP A 44 13.38 -29.91 -0.91
CA TRP A 44 14.52 -30.29 -1.75
C TRP A 44 15.80 -29.53 -1.35
N PRO A 45 16.23 -29.60 -0.06
CA PRO A 45 17.35 -28.80 0.45
C PRO A 45 18.71 -29.19 -0.16
N ASP A 46 18.86 -30.41 -0.61
CA ASP A 46 20.10 -30.94 -1.18
C ASP A 46 20.20 -30.77 -2.71
N THR A 47 19.19 -30.12 -3.33
CA THR A 47 19.24 -29.75 -4.76
C THR A 47 20.39 -28.79 -5.02
N GLU A 48 21.24 -29.13 -5.99
CA GLU A 48 22.37 -28.31 -6.42
C GLU A 48 21.87 -27.10 -7.26
N LEU A 49 22.43 -25.93 -7.02
CA LEU A 49 22.20 -24.74 -7.81
C LEU A 49 23.15 -24.73 -9.01
N THR A 50 22.65 -24.28 -10.16
CA THR A 50 23.53 -23.96 -11.30
C THR A 50 24.41 -22.75 -10.99
N ASP A 51 25.51 -22.60 -11.73
CA ASP A 51 26.41 -21.44 -11.56
C ASP A 51 25.68 -20.12 -11.84
N GLU A 52 24.74 -20.08 -12.79
CA GLU A 52 23.88 -18.93 -13.09
C GLU A 52 22.94 -18.61 -11.93
N GLN A 53 22.26 -19.60 -11.36
CA GLN A 53 21.37 -19.44 -10.21
C GLN A 53 22.15 -18.91 -9.00
N LEU A 54 23.33 -19.47 -8.73
CA LEU A 54 24.17 -19.04 -7.62
C LEU A 54 24.66 -17.60 -7.83
N SER A 55 25.06 -17.25 -9.05
CA SER A 55 25.47 -15.88 -9.41
C SER A 55 24.34 -14.88 -9.20
N ASN A 56 23.13 -15.17 -9.71
CA ASN A 56 21.95 -14.32 -9.56
C ASN A 56 21.56 -14.18 -8.09
N PHE A 57 21.58 -15.28 -7.32
CA PHE A 57 21.31 -15.23 -5.88
C PHE A 57 22.29 -14.33 -5.13
N ASN A 58 23.60 -14.45 -5.43
CA ASN A 58 24.61 -13.63 -4.79
C ASN A 58 24.45 -12.13 -5.15
N LEU A 59 24.11 -11.80 -6.40
CA LEU A 59 23.84 -10.42 -6.80
C LEU A 59 22.64 -9.83 -6.04
N MET A 60 21.54 -10.57 -5.90
CA MET A 60 20.40 -10.14 -5.13
C MET A 60 20.73 -10.02 -3.63
N LEU A 61 21.50 -10.95 -3.08
CA LEU A 61 21.94 -10.91 -1.69
C LEU A 61 22.82 -9.68 -1.41
N GLU A 62 23.73 -9.31 -2.31
CA GLU A 62 24.54 -8.11 -2.17
C GLU A 62 23.69 -6.84 -2.14
N ARG A 63 22.64 -6.74 -2.97
CA ARG A 63 21.69 -5.64 -2.92
C ARG A 63 21.03 -5.57 -1.54
N ARG A 64 20.58 -6.71 -0.99
CA ARG A 64 19.96 -6.75 0.35
C ARG A 64 20.96 -6.39 1.46
N ILE A 65 22.19 -6.84 1.41
CA ILE A 65 23.26 -6.45 2.35
C ILE A 65 23.48 -4.93 2.34
N ASN A 66 23.34 -4.28 1.19
CA ASN A 66 23.39 -2.82 1.07
C ASN A 66 22.09 -2.13 1.54
N GLY A 67 21.12 -2.91 2.06
CA GLY A 67 19.91 -2.45 2.69
C GLY A 67 18.73 -2.24 1.74
N GLU A 68 18.83 -2.62 0.45
CA GLU A 68 17.73 -2.51 -0.50
C GLU A 68 16.55 -3.41 -0.09
N PRO A 69 15.29 -2.92 -0.13
CA PRO A 69 14.12 -3.71 0.24
C PRO A 69 13.97 -4.98 -0.61
N ILE A 70 13.59 -6.08 0.02
CA ILE A 70 13.34 -7.36 -0.70
C ILE A 70 12.33 -7.16 -1.84
N ALA A 71 11.29 -6.39 -1.62
CA ALA A 71 10.27 -6.13 -2.64
C ALA A 71 10.84 -5.40 -3.87
N HIS A 72 11.79 -4.47 -3.70
CA HIS A 72 12.47 -3.82 -4.81
C HIS A 72 13.47 -4.74 -5.52
N ILE A 73 14.14 -5.63 -4.77
CA ILE A 73 15.10 -6.59 -5.33
C ILE A 73 14.37 -7.63 -6.20
N ILE A 74 13.24 -8.13 -5.71
CA ILE A 74 12.41 -9.14 -6.41
C ILE A 74 11.52 -8.48 -7.47
N GLY A 75 11.11 -7.22 -7.25
CA GLY A 75 10.22 -6.45 -8.12
C GLY A 75 8.73 -6.72 -7.89
N GLU A 76 8.37 -7.46 -6.83
CA GLU A 76 6.99 -7.79 -6.52
C GLU A 76 6.72 -7.88 -5.01
N ARG A 77 5.44 -7.68 -4.64
CA ARG A 77 4.93 -7.76 -3.27
C ARG A 77 3.53 -8.36 -3.26
N GLY A 78 3.30 -9.36 -2.44
CA GLY A 78 1.95 -9.84 -2.14
C GLY A 78 1.21 -8.81 -1.26
N PHE A 79 -0.04 -8.51 -1.59
CA PHE A 79 -0.94 -7.66 -0.81
C PHE A 79 -2.37 -8.14 -1.02
N TRP A 80 -3.11 -8.42 0.07
CA TRP A 80 -4.45 -8.99 -0.01
C TRP A 80 -4.47 -10.27 -0.87
N SER A 81 -5.34 -10.34 -1.87
CA SER A 81 -5.41 -11.45 -2.83
C SER A 81 -4.59 -11.20 -4.11
N LEU A 82 -3.71 -10.18 -4.12
CA LEU A 82 -2.98 -9.70 -5.29
C LEU A 82 -1.48 -10.01 -5.20
N ASN A 83 -0.84 -10.21 -6.35
CA ASN A 83 0.59 -10.05 -6.49
C ASN A 83 0.87 -8.75 -7.25
N LEU A 84 1.55 -7.81 -6.62
CA LEU A 84 1.75 -6.47 -7.12
C LEU A 84 3.21 -6.27 -7.53
N LYS A 85 3.42 -5.77 -8.75
CA LYS A 85 4.70 -5.21 -9.15
C LYS A 85 4.97 -3.96 -8.31
N VAL A 86 6.21 -3.83 -7.84
CA VAL A 86 6.70 -2.66 -7.11
C VAL A 86 7.96 -2.12 -7.75
N THR A 87 8.14 -0.81 -7.70
CA THR A 87 9.32 -0.09 -8.19
C THR A 87 9.72 0.98 -7.17
N THR A 88 10.82 1.64 -7.41
CA THR A 88 11.28 2.79 -6.60
C THR A 88 10.38 4.03 -6.73
N ASP A 89 9.37 4.00 -7.61
CA ASP A 89 8.44 5.11 -7.83
C ASP A 89 7.20 5.05 -6.93
N THR A 90 7.03 3.95 -6.16
CA THR A 90 5.85 3.70 -5.34
C THR A 90 6.21 3.28 -3.92
N LEU A 91 5.31 3.55 -2.98
CA LEU A 91 5.35 2.93 -1.66
C LEU A 91 5.23 1.41 -1.81
N ILE A 92 6.06 0.64 -1.10
CA ILE A 92 5.88 -0.81 -0.99
C ILE A 92 4.63 -1.08 -0.15
N PRO A 93 3.62 -1.82 -0.64
CA PRO A 93 2.40 -2.11 0.11
C PRO A 93 2.69 -2.70 1.50
N ARG A 94 2.11 -2.09 2.53
CA ARG A 94 2.29 -2.49 3.93
C ARG A 94 1.18 -3.44 4.36
N PRO A 95 1.47 -4.46 5.18
CA PRO A 95 0.41 -5.32 5.72
C PRO A 95 -0.66 -4.54 6.49
N ASP A 96 -0.27 -3.50 7.24
CA ASP A 96 -1.19 -2.68 8.03
C ASP A 96 -2.28 -2.01 7.18
N THR A 97 -1.97 -1.69 5.91
CA THR A 97 -2.91 -1.11 4.94
C THR A 97 -4.02 -2.11 4.54
N GLU A 98 -3.81 -3.42 4.74
CA GLU A 98 -4.87 -4.43 4.50
C GLU A 98 -6.07 -4.20 5.44
N ARG A 99 -5.85 -3.59 6.62
CA ARG A 99 -6.94 -3.20 7.53
C ARG A 99 -7.88 -2.16 6.92
N LEU A 100 -7.37 -1.22 6.14
CA LEU A 100 -8.20 -0.25 5.41
C LEU A 100 -9.07 -0.96 4.36
N VAL A 101 -8.49 -1.90 3.61
CA VAL A 101 -9.23 -2.71 2.62
C VAL A 101 -10.32 -3.53 3.32
N GLU A 102 -10.01 -4.21 4.42
CA GLU A 102 -10.96 -5.01 5.18
C GLU A 102 -12.16 -4.17 5.65
N LEU A 103 -11.92 -3.03 6.29
CA LEU A 103 -12.97 -2.12 6.74
C LEU A 103 -13.81 -1.56 5.59
N ALA A 104 -13.19 -1.24 4.47
CA ALA A 104 -13.91 -0.80 3.27
C ALA A 104 -14.84 -1.90 2.74
N LEU A 105 -14.38 -3.15 2.69
CA LEU A 105 -15.16 -4.29 2.26
C LEU A 105 -16.33 -4.62 3.22
N GLU A 106 -16.15 -4.42 4.53
CA GLU A 106 -17.22 -4.58 5.52
C GLU A 106 -18.36 -3.55 5.34
N ILE A 107 -18.03 -2.35 4.83
CA ILE A 107 -19.00 -1.26 4.62
C ILE A 107 -19.74 -1.41 3.29
N ILE A 108 -19.09 -1.94 2.24
CA ILE A 108 -19.70 -2.10 0.92
C ILE A 108 -20.79 -3.17 0.97
N PRO A 109 -22.07 -2.84 0.67
CA PRO A 109 -23.13 -3.85 0.68
C PRO A 109 -22.90 -4.90 -0.42
N GLU A 110 -23.37 -6.11 -0.19
CA GLU A 110 -23.30 -7.18 -1.18
C GLU A 110 -23.98 -6.77 -2.50
N ASN A 111 -23.28 -6.99 -3.63
CA ASN A 111 -23.70 -6.59 -4.99
C ASN A 111 -23.93 -5.08 -5.18
N ALA A 112 -23.36 -4.23 -4.35
CA ALA A 112 -23.44 -2.78 -4.51
C ALA A 112 -22.80 -2.34 -5.85
N GLN A 113 -23.38 -1.31 -6.46
CA GLN A 113 -22.82 -0.65 -7.66
C GLN A 113 -22.28 0.73 -7.26
N TRP A 114 -21.34 0.72 -6.32
CA TRP A 114 -20.75 1.93 -5.79
C TRP A 114 -19.67 2.49 -6.70
N ASN A 115 -19.56 3.81 -6.68
CA ASN A 115 -18.38 4.51 -7.18
C ASN A 115 -17.43 4.73 -6.01
N ILE A 116 -16.22 4.24 -6.14
CA ILE A 116 -15.19 4.30 -5.11
C ILE A 116 -14.04 5.14 -5.67
N LEU A 117 -13.49 6.05 -4.85
CA LEU A 117 -12.33 6.85 -5.18
C LEU A 117 -11.17 6.47 -4.26
N ASP A 118 -10.02 6.09 -4.84
CA ASP A 118 -8.76 5.88 -4.14
C ASP A 118 -7.80 7.05 -4.45
N LEU A 119 -7.40 7.78 -3.43
CA LEU A 119 -6.52 8.94 -3.53
C LEU A 119 -5.09 8.58 -3.11
N GLY A 120 -4.11 8.84 -3.98
CA GLY A 120 -2.72 8.45 -3.76
C GLY A 120 -2.52 6.94 -3.90
N THR A 121 -2.98 6.38 -5.02
CA THR A 121 -3.11 4.92 -5.21
C THR A 121 -1.78 4.15 -5.23
N GLY A 122 -0.65 4.83 -5.52
CA GLY A 122 0.67 4.20 -5.57
C GLY A 122 0.73 3.00 -6.52
N THR A 123 0.96 1.81 -5.98
CA THR A 123 0.95 0.55 -6.74
C THR A 123 -0.45 0.09 -7.17
N GLY A 124 -1.50 0.77 -6.74
CA GLY A 124 -2.88 0.34 -6.91
C GLY A 124 -3.38 -0.63 -5.84
N ALA A 125 -2.64 -0.82 -4.74
CA ALA A 125 -2.90 -1.89 -3.76
C ALA A 125 -4.33 -1.85 -3.21
N ILE A 126 -4.80 -0.69 -2.73
CA ILE A 126 -6.15 -0.52 -2.17
C ILE A 126 -7.19 -0.60 -3.29
N ALA A 127 -7.05 0.24 -4.33
CA ALA A 127 -8.02 0.32 -5.42
C ALA A 127 -8.26 -1.03 -6.11
N LEU A 128 -7.18 -1.77 -6.42
CA LEU A 128 -7.26 -3.07 -7.08
C LEU A 128 -7.86 -4.15 -6.18
N SER A 129 -7.58 -4.12 -4.88
CA SER A 129 -8.21 -5.03 -3.92
C SER A 129 -9.71 -4.80 -3.87
N LEU A 130 -10.16 -3.55 -3.71
CA LEU A 130 -11.58 -3.20 -3.68
C LEU A 130 -12.30 -3.54 -5.00
N ALA A 131 -11.67 -3.23 -6.14
CA ALA A 131 -12.22 -3.52 -7.46
C ALA A 131 -12.36 -5.03 -7.73
N LYS A 132 -11.38 -5.83 -7.28
CA LYS A 132 -11.37 -7.28 -7.48
C LYS A 132 -12.42 -7.98 -6.63
N GLU A 133 -12.56 -7.58 -5.37
CA GLU A 133 -13.53 -8.16 -4.44
C GLU A 133 -14.98 -7.71 -4.74
N ASN A 134 -15.15 -6.55 -5.39
CA ASN A 134 -16.46 -5.98 -5.74
C ASN A 134 -16.56 -5.69 -7.25
N PRO A 135 -16.77 -6.70 -8.12
CA PRO A 135 -16.79 -6.52 -9.57
C PRO A 135 -17.91 -5.61 -10.08
N ALA A 136 -18.99 -5.41 -9.30
CA ALA A 136 -20.10 -4.53 -9.65
C ALA A 136 -19.83 -3.05 -9.35
N CYS A 137 -18.82 -2.74 -8.53
CA CYS A 137 -18.39 -1.38 -8.23
C CYS A 137 -17.55 -0.81 -9.37
N SER A 138 -17.51 0.52 -9.47
CA SER A 138 -16.60 1.27 -10.35
C SER A 138 -15.57 1.98 -9.50
N VAL A 139 -14.29 1.76 -9.74
CA VAL A 139 -13.21 2.39 -8.98
C VAL A 139 -12.50 3.44 -9.83
N ILE A 140 -12.28 4.63 -9.27
CA ILE A 140 -11.35 5.62 -9.80
C ILE A 140 -10.17 5.67 -8.84
N ALA A 141 -8.96 5.51 -9.39
CA ALA A 141 -7.71 5.58 -8.65
C ALA A 141 -6.88 6.77 -9.14
N THR A 142 -6.46 7.63 -8.22
CA THR A 142 -5.67 8.81 -8.57
C THR A 142 -4.30 8.78 -7.93
N ASP A 143 -3.32 9.36 -8.59
CA ASP A 143 -1.98 9.63 -8.07
C ASP A 143 -1.37 10.84 -8.77
N GLN A 144 -0.56 11.63 -8.07
CA GLN A 144 0.16 12.74 -8.69
C GLN A 144 1.31 12.25 -9.59
N SER A 145 1.88 11.09 -9.28
CA SER A 145 2.99 10.46 -10.01
C SER A 145 2.48 9.66 -11.21
N ALA A 146 2.80 10.11 -12.42
CA ALA A 146 2.53 9.33 -13.63
C ALA A 146 3.24 7.96 -13.61
N ALA A 147 4.46 7.89 -13.02
CA ALA A 147 5.20 6.63 -12.89
C ALA A 147 4.48 5.63 -11.94
N ALA A 148 3.90 6.13 -10.84
CA ALA A 148 3.08 5.29 -9.96
C ALA A 148 1.84 4.75 -10.68
N LEU A 149 1.15 5.58 -11.46
CA LEU A 149 0.00 5.15 -12.26
C LEU A 149 0.37 4.10 -13.31
N GLU A 150 1.53 4.22 -13.97
CA GLU A 150 2.01 3.19 -14.88
C GLU A 150 2.20 1.84 -14.17
N VAL A 151 2.71 1.84 -12.94
CA VAL A 151 2.83 0.63 -12.11
C VAL A 151 1.45 0.09 -11.76
N ALA A 152 0.51 0.94 -11.30
CA ALA A 152 -0.84 0.55 -10.95
C ALA A 152 -1.62 -0.05 -12.15
N GLU A 153 -1.48 0.54 -13.35
CA GLU A 153 -2.06 0.00 -14.60
C GLU A 153 -1.48 -1.38 -14.96
N GLN A 154 -0.17 -1.59 -14.77
CA GLN A 154 0.45 -2.89 -14.98
C GLN A 154 -0.08 -3.91 -14.00
N ASN A 155 -0.27 -3.52 -12.73
CA ASN A 155 -0.84 -4.35 -11.68
C ASN A 155 -2.31 -4.70 -11.95
N ALA A 156 -3.10 -3.77 -12.49
CA ALA A 156 -4.47 -4.05 -12.92
C ALA A 156 -4.52 -5.16 -13.98
N LYS A 157 -3.66 -5.07 -15.00
CA LYS A 157 -3.53 -6.09 -16.06
C LYS A 157 -3.06 -7.43 -15.51
N LEU A 158 -2.03 -7.42 -14.65
CA LEU A 158 -1.45 -8.62 -14.04
C LEU A 158 -2.51 -9.39 -13.22
N ASN A 159 -3.35 -8.67 -12.46
CA ASN A 159 -4.36 -9.23 -11.59
C ASN A 159 -5.75 -9.33 -12.24
N GLN A 160 -5.89 -9.01 -13.53
CA GLN A 160 -7.11 -9.12 -14.34
C GLN A 160 -8.28 -8.27 -13.78
N VAL A 161 -7.98 -7.09 -13.23
CA VAL A 161 -8.95 -6.12 -12.74
C VAL A 161 -9.27 -5.12 -13.85
N SER A 162 -10.55 -4.96 -14.19
CA SER A 162 -10.99 -4.13 -15.33
C SER A 162 -12.02 -3.05 -14.98
N ASN A 163 -12.61 -3.09 -13.79
CA ASN A 163 -13.60 -2.12 -13.30
C ASN A 163 -12.94 -0.93 -12.58
N ILE A 164 -11.79 -0.50 -13.08
CA ILE A 164 -10.97 0.57 -12.52
C ILE A 164 -10.52 1.54 -13.62
N GLN A 165 -10.45 2.83 -13.27
CA GLN A 165 -9.89 3.90 -14.10
C GLN A 165 -8.78 4.60 -13.32
N PHE A 166 -7.67 4.90 -14.00
CA PHE A 166 -6.54 5.65 -13.43
C PHE A 166 -6.53 7.07 -13.96
N ILE A 167 -6.32 8.06 -13.07
CA ILE A 167 -6.30 9.50 -13.41
C ILE A 167 -5.10 10.13 -12.71
N GLN A 168 -4.23 10.80 -13.47
CA GLN A 168 -3.18 11.60 -12.86
C GLN A 168 -3.79 12.85 -12.22
N SER A 169 -3.63 13.01 -10.90
CA SER A 169 -4.23 14.08 -10.12
C SER A 169 -3.42 14.34 -8.85
N ASP A 170 -3.21 15.61 -8.55
CA ASP A 170 -2.84 16.04 -7.22
C ASP A 170 -4.14 16.09 -6.40
N TRP A 171 -4.36 15.05 -5.60
CA TRP A 171 -5.60 14.73 -4.88
C TRP A 171 -6.82 14.84 -5.80
N PHE A 172 -7.64 15.88 -5.64
CA PHE A 172 -8.88 16.10 -6.37
C PHE A 172 -8.73 17.02 -7.61
N SER A 173 -7.54 17.53 -7.89
CA SER A 173 -7.34 18.64 -8.85
C SER A 173 -7.76 18.31 -10.29
N ALA A 174 -7.64 17.04 -10.72
CA ALA A 174 -8.05 16.61 -12.04
C ALA A 174 -9.51 16.12 -12.11
N LEU A 175 -10.20 15.99 -10.96
CA LEU A 175 -11.61 15.63 -10.92
C LEU A 175 -12.47 16.85 -11.29
N ASN A 176 -13.48 16.64 -12.12
CA ASN A 176 -14.32 17.72 -12.63
C ASN A 176 -15.66 17.82 -11.89
N ASN A 177 -16.48 18.84 -12.24
CA ASN A 177 -17.77 19.03 -11.59
C ASN A 177 -18.76 17.87 -11.75
N ALA A 178 -18.61 17.01 -12.78
CA ALA A 178 -19.44 15.83 -12.93
C ALA A 178 -19.08 14.70 -11.93
N ASP A 179 -17.92 14.78 -11.29
CA ASP A 179 -17.47 13.83 -10.29
C ASP A 179 -17.91 14.26 -8.86
N LYS A 180 -18.42 15.49 -8.69
CA LYS A 180 -18.93 15.97 -7.40
C LYS A 180 -20.18 15.18 -6.98
N LYS A 181 -20.25 14.83 -5.66
CA LYS A 181 -21.35 14.06 -5.05
C LYS A 181 -21.60 12.69 -5.70
N LYS A 182 -20.55 12.12 -6.29
CA LYS A 182 -20.64 10.88 -7.05
C LYS A 182 -20.21 9.64 -6.26
N PHE A 183 -19.27 9.80 -5.30
CA PHE A 183 -18.66 8.65 -4.66
C PHE A 183 -19.39 8.25 -3.39
N GLU A 184 -19.72 6.98 -3.26
CA GLU A 184 -20.24 6.39 -2.04
C GLU A 184 -19.10 6.17 -1.02
N MET A 185 -17.87 5.99 -1.50
CA MET A 185 -16.68 5.79 -0.68
C MET A 185 -15.47 6.49 -1.26
N ILE A 186 -14.71 7.15 -0.39
CA ILE A 186 -13.35 7.65 -0.68
C ILE A 186 -12.41 6.95 0.29
N VAL A 187 -11.32 6.42 -0.23
CA VAL A 187 -10.26 5.78 0.56
C VAL A 187 -8.93 6.43 0.26
N SER A 188 -8.02 6.47 1.23
CA SER A 188 -6.66 6.95 1.02
C SER A 188 -5.70 6.39 2.06
N ASN A 189 -4.51 6.04 1.61
CA ASN A 189 -3.32 5.93 2.45
C ASN A 189 -2.36 7.06 2.04
N PRO A 190 -2.55 8.28 2.56
CA PRO A 190 -1.73 9.44 2.20
C PRO A 190 -0.38 9.39 2.92
N PRO A 191 0.61 10.18 2.51
CA PRO A 191 1.79 10.43 3.30
C PRO A 191 1.38 10.98 4.68
N TYR A 192 2.01 10.49 5.75
CA TYR A 192 1.69 10.90 7.12
C TYR A 192 2.91 11.03 8.05
N ILE A 193 4.12 10.87 7.50
CA ILE A 193 5.35 11.03 8.28
C ILE A 193 5.72 12.51 8.31
N LYS A 194 6.16 12.99 9.49
CA LYS A 194 6.64 14.37 9.65
C LYS A 194 7.90 14.60 8.81
N GLU A 195 8.01 15.77 8.21
CA GLU A 195 9.28 16.20 7.63
C GLU A 195 10.38 16.12 8.70
N HIS A 196 11.56 15.66 8.33
CA HIS A 196 12.70 15.50 9.23
C HIS A 196 12.56 14.40 10.31
N ASP A 197 11.58 13.47 10.20
CA ASP A 197 11.53 12.32 11.08
C ASP A 197 12.78 11.45 10.90
N PRO A 198 13.50 11.09 11.99
CA PRO A 198 14.71 10.26 11.90
C PRO A 198 14.49 8.90 11.24
N HIS A 199 13.29 8.35 11.27
CA HIS A 199 12.96 7.05 10.67
C HIS A 199 13.04 7.07 9.14
N LEU A 200 12.94 8.23 8.48
CA LEU A 200 13.07 8.37 7.02
C LEU A 200 14.45 7.91 6.50
N ASN A 201 15.46 7.93 7.35
CA ASN A 201 16.82 7.52 7.00
C ASN A 201 17.16 6.09 7.45
N GLN A 202 16.17 5.30 7.89
CA GLN A 202 16.38 3.97 8.47
C GLN A 202 15.64 2.89 7.67
N GLY A 203 16.15 1.68 7.72
CA GLY A 203 15.51 0.50 7.12
C GLY A 203 15.17 0.65 5.64
N ASP A 204 14.06 0.07 5.25
CA ASP A 204 13.58 0.01 3.88
C ASP A 204 13.00 1.35 3.38
N VAL A 205 12.50 2.20 4.30
CA VAL A 205 11.85 3.50 4.00
C VAL A 205 12.74 4.45 3.21
N ARG A 206 14.06 4.43 3.46
CA ARG A 206 15.04 5.28 2.76
C ARG A 206 15.16 5.03 1.25
N PHE A 207 14.59 3.94 0.74
CA PHE A 207 14.59 3.59 -0.68
C PHE A 207 13.27 3.94 -1.38
N GLU A 208 12.31 4.47 -0.65
CA GLU A 208 10.99 4.83 -1.15
C GLU A 208 10.91 6.33 -1.43
N PRO A 209 10.03 6.79 -2.33
CA PRO A 209 9.95 8.20 -2.67
C PRO A 209 9.46 9.03 -1.47
N LEU A 210 10.17 10.09 -1.11
CA LEU A 210 9.80 10.95 0.03
C LEU A 210 8.39 11.54 -0.11
N SER A 211 7.95 11.81 -1.34
CA SER A 211 6.60 12.30 -1.62
C SER A 211 5.49 11.30 -1.27
N ALA A 212 5.80 10.02 -1.15
CA ALA A 212 4.86 8.99 -0.69
C ALA A 212 4.92 8.76 0.83
N LEU A 213 5.80 9.47 1.55
CA LEU A 213 6.07 9.25 2.97
C LEU A 213 5.76 10.48 3.82
N THR A 214 6.15 11.68 3.38
CA THR A 214 6.16 12.87 4.24
C THR A 214 5.07 13.86 3.88
N SER A 215 4.45 14.46 4.92
CA SER A 215 3.34 15.41 4.80
C SER A 215 3.49 16.55 5.81
N GLY A 216 4.31 17.53 5.49
CA GLY A 216 4.53 18.73 6.29
C GLY A 216 5.15 18.51 7.66
N ALA A 217 5.08 19.55 8.49
CA ALA A 217 5.79 19.60 9.77
C ALA A 217 5.23 18.63 10.83
N ASP A 218 3.95 18.31 10.78
CA ASP A 218 3.27 17.41 11.73
C ASP A 218 2.76 16.11 11.09
N GLY A 219 2.98 15.93 9.77
CA GLY A 219 2.57 14.75 9.05
C GLY A 219 1.08 14.72 8.67
N LEU A 220 0.36 15.86 8.76
CA LEU A 220 -1.09 15.89 8.56
C LEU A 220 -1.55 16.79 7.40
N ASP A 221 -0.65 17.41 6.67
CA ASP A 221 -1.05 18.40 5.65
C ASP A 221 -1.91 17.75 4.55
N ASP A 222 -1.52 16.61 4.03
CA ASP A 222 -2.29 15.88 3.02
C ASP A 222 -3.62 15.35 3.58
N ILE A 223 -3.62 14.85 4.81
CA ILE A 223 -4.85 14.40 5.50
C ILE A 223 -5.86 15.57 5.63
N ARG A 224 -5.39 16.77 5.95
CA ARG A 224 -6.25 17.98 6.01
C ARG A 224 -6.86 18.30 4.65
N ILE A 225 -6.06 18.27 3.59
CA ILE A 225 -6.52 18.49 2.21
C ILE A 225 -7.60 17.46 1.83
N ILE A 226 -7.33 16.19 2.09
CA ILE A 226 -8.25 15.10 1.76
C ILE A 226 -9.58 15.28 2.50
N ILE A 227 -9.55 15.49 3.81
CA ILE A 227 -10.76 15.67 4.63
C ILE A 227 -11.58 16.86 4.16
N GLU A 228 -10.93 18.01 3.91
CA GLU A 228 -11.63 19.26 3.52
C GLU A 228 -12.33 19.11 2.16
N HIS A 229 -11.64 18.55 1.17
CA HIS A 229 -12.18 18.46 -0.19
C HIS A 229 -13.07 17.24 -0.44
N SER A 230 -12.91 16.14 0.30
CA SER A 230 -13.74 14.93 0.12
C SER A 230 -15.25 15.23 0.24
N LYS A 231 -15.63 16.21 1.04
CA LYS A 231 -17.03 16.65 1.21
C LYS A 231 -17.70 17.08 -0.11
N GLU A 232 -16.94 17.58 -1.07
CA GLU A 232 -17.46 17.98 -2.36
C GLU A 232 -17.76 16.79 -3.27
N TYR A 233 -17.06 15.70 -3.07
CA TYR A 233 -17.10 14.51 -3.95
C TYR A 233 -17.92 13.35 -3.37
N LEU A 234 -18.04 13.26 -2.04
CA LEU A 234 -18.90 12.27 -1.39
C LEU A 234 -20.37 12.52 -1.69
N GLY A 235 -21.08 11.45 -2.03
CA GLY A 235 -22.52 11.41 -2.18
C GLY A 235 -23.26 11.48 -0.84
N HIS A 236 -24.57 11.30 -0.88
CA HIS A 236 -25.40 11.24 0.33
C HIS A 236 -25.02 10.03 1.21
N ASN A 237 -24.70 10.27 2.47
CA ASN A 237 -24.16 9.29 3.40
C ASN A 237 -22.85 8.63 2.92
N GLY A 238 -22.07 9.32 2.09
CA GLY A 238 -20.78 8.82 1.65
C GLY A 238 -19.80 8.68 2.80
N VAL A 239 -18.84 7.78 2.67
CA VAL A 239 -17.87 7.44 3.71
C VAL A 239 -16.45 7.75 3.25
N LEU A 240 -15.65 8.30 4.17
CA LEU A 240 -14.22 8.53 4.00
C LEU A 240 -13.45 7.61 4.95
N LEU A 241 -12.52 6.83 4.41
CA LEU A 241 -11.55 6.03 5.16
C LEU A 241 -10.15 6.55 4.90
N ILE A 242 -9.41 6.86 5.96
CA ILE A 242 -8.04 7.38 5.86
C ILE A 242 -7.12 6.58 6.77
N GLU A 243 -6.04 6.04 6.19
CA GLU A 243 -4.92 5.52 6.97
C GLU A 243 -4.09 6.66 7.53
N HIS A 244 -3.52 6.47 8.74
CA HIS A 244 -2.68 7.45 9.43
C HIS A 244 -1.63 6.78 10.32
N GLY A 245 -0.68 7.55 10.81
CA GLY A 245 0.32 7.07 11.76
C GLY A 245 -0.30 6.69 13.12
N TYR A 246 0.29 5.71 13.79
CA TYR A 246 -0.22 5.15 15.05
C TYR A 246 -0.43 6.18 16.18
N ASP A 247 0.24 7.32 16.12
CA ASP A 247 0.15 8.42 17.10
C ASP A 247 -0.77 9.57 16.66
N GLN A 248 -1.44 9.46 15.49
CA GLN A 248 -2.23 10.54 14.89
C GLN A 248 -3.74 10.37 15.03
N ALA A 249 -4.25 9.24 15.54
CA ALA A 249 -5.68 8.91 15.60
C ALA A 249 -6.57 10.02 16.16
N ASN A 250 -6.20 10.59 17.31
CA ASN A 250 -6.98 11.65 17.95
C ASN A 250 -7.08 12.89 17.05
N GLN A 251 -5.96 13.30 16.46
CA GLN A 251 -5.90 14.49 15.60
C GLN A 251 -6.71 14.29 14.31
N VAL A 252 -6.60 13.11 13.68
CA VAL A 252 -7.37 12.79 12.46
C VAL A 252 -8.87 12.72 12.76
N CYS A 253 -9.26 12.09 13.85
CA CYS A 253 -10.66 12.08 14.29
C CYS A 253 -11.20 13.47 14.62
N GLU A 254 -10.41 14.36 15.21
CA GLU A 254 -10.80 15.76 15.46
C GLU A 254 -10.95 16.54 14.15
N LEU A 255 -10.05 16.35 13.18
CA LEU A 255 -10.16 16.96 11.85
C LEU A 255 -11.45 16.51 11.13
N LEU A 256 -11.78 15.23 11.15
CA LEU A 256 -13.02 14.71 10.58
C LEU A 256 -14.25 15.34 11.24
N ARG A 257 -14.30 15.40 12.59
CA ARG A 257 -15.42 16.02 13.32
C ARG A 257 -15.55 17.53 13.03
N ALA A 258 -14.42 18.24 12.98
CA ALA A 258 -14.38 19.67 12.65
C ALA A 258 -14.86 19.94 11.21
N ALA A 259 -14.65 18.98 10.31
CA ALA A 259 -15.15 19.03 8.92
C ALA A 259 -16.60 18.54 8.78
N ASN A 260 -17.33 18.33 9.90
CA ASN A 260 -18.72 17.87 9.95
C ASN A 260 -18.95 16.44 9.45
N PHE A 261 -17.95 15.56 9.56
CA PHE A 261 -18.19 14.14 9.47
C PHE A 261 -18.82 13.63 10.76
N PHE A 262 -19.74 12.67 10.64
CA PHE A 262 -20.43 12.04 11.77
C PHE A 262 -20.02 10.56 11.89
N GLN A 263 -20.35 9.92 13.02
CA GLN A 263 -19.94 8.55 13.34
C GLN A 263 -18.44 8.31 13.18
N VAL A 264 -17.65 9.33 13.54
CA VAL A 264 -16.17 9.28 13.42
C VAL A 264 -15.62 8.26 14.40
N THR A 265 -14.96 7.24 13.88
CA THR A 265 -14.37 6.13 14.63
C THR A 265 -12.97 5.83 14.08
N ASP A 266 -12.06 5.44 14.97
CA ASP A 266 -10.73 4.94 14.63
C ASP A 266 -10.65 3.43 14.86
N PHE A 267 -9.89 2.75 14.02
CA PHE A 267 -9.71 1.29 14.05
C PHE A 267 -8.23 0.94 14.08
N ASN A 268 -7.92 -0.07 14.88
CA ASN A 268 -6.57 -0.60 15.00
C ASN A 268 -6.23 -1.57 13.86
N ASP A 269 -4.93 -1.63 13.53
CA ASP A 269 -4.35 -2.70 12.75
C ASP A 269 -4.26 -4.02 13.54
N ASP A 270 -3.79 -5.10 12.90
CA ASP A 270 -3.65 -6.43 13.52
C ASP A 270 -2.62 -6.45 14.67
N SER A 271 -1.72 -5.47 14.71
CA SER A 271 -0.74 -5.30 15.79
C SER A 271 -1.33 -4.54 16.99
N GLY A 272 -2.55 -4.04 16.88
CA GLY A 272 -3.27 -3.31 17.93
C GLY A 272 -2.97 -1.81 17.96
N ASN A 273 -2.31 -1.26 16.93
CA ASN A 273 -2.03 0.17 16.82
C ASN A 273 -3.15 0.88 16.06
N PRO A 274 -3.55 2.11 16.47
CA PRO A 274 -4.48 2.93 15.69
C PRO A 274 -3.98 3.09 14.25
N ARG A 275 -4.89 2.92 13.28
CA ARG A 275 -4.46 2.90 11.86
C ARG A 275 -5.42 3.53 10.88
N VAL A 276 -6.73 3.34 11.03
CA VAL A 276 -7.72 3.78 10.03
C VAL A 276 -8.82 4.58 10.70
N ALA A 277 -8.93 5.85 10.34
CA ALA A 277 -10.03 6.71 10.74
C ALA A 277 -11.15 6.66 9.68
N ILE A 278 -12.39 6.49 10.13
CA ILE A 278 -13.59 6.46 9.29
C ILE A 278 -14.52 7.60 9.73
N GLY A 279 -15.09 8.31 8.74
CA GLY A 279 -16.14 9.29 8.97
C GLY A 279 -17.17 9.25 7.85
N TYR A 280 -18.44 9.43 8.20
CA TYR A 280 -19.55 9.53 7.25
C TYR A 280 -19.91 10.99 7.02
N TYR A 281 -20.26 11.35 5.80
CA TYR A 281 -20.62 12.72 5.44
C TYR A 281 -22.05 12.78 4.91
N ASN A 282 -22.87 13.67 5.48
CA ASN A 282 -24.22 13.91 5.02
C ASN A 282 -24.56 15.39 5.16
N GLU A 283 -24.67 16.07 4.02
CA GLU A 283 -24.95 17.49 3.95
C GLU A 283 -26.29 17.88 4.62
N SER A 284 -27.28 16.98 4.64
CA SER A 284 -28.60 17.24 5.24
C SER A 284 -28.57 17.28 6.78
N LEU A 285 -27.48 16.83 7.41
CA LEU A 285 -27.32 16.87 8.88
C LEU A 285 -26.61 18.15 9.37
N ILE A 286 -26.19 19.03 8.45
CA ILE A 286 -25.41 20.25 8.77
C ILE A 286 -26.33 21.47 8.90
N ASN A 287 -27.60 21.39 8.49
CA ASN A 287 -28.61 22.47 8.53
C ASN A 287 -29.50 22.43 9.76
#